data_f431b0c73867d0936af71d0bf3fed229
#
_entry.id   f431b0c73867d0936af71d0bf3fed229
#
_cell.length_a   1.000
_cell.length_b   1.000
_cell.length_c   1.000
_cell.angle_alpha   90.00
_cell.angle_beta   90.00
_cell.angle_gamma   90.00
#
_symmetry.space_group_name_H-M   'P 1'
#
loop_
_entity.id
_entity.type
_entity.pdbx_description
1 polymer ?
#
loop_
_entity_poly.entity_id
_entity_poly.type
_entity_poly.pdbx_seq_one_letter_code
_entity_poly.pdbx_strand_id
1 'polypeptide(L)'
;MSKSLNYFIFTIFFLLLSSFSASANSWEDIRKTAKGQTVYWNAWGGSEEINAYISWVGSRVKEDHGVTLKHVKLASTADAVSRVLAEKAAGRSSNGSVDLIWINGENFAKMKENGLLFGPFTENLPNFEL
;
A
#
# COMPACT_ATOMS: atom_id res chain seq x y z
N MET A 1 -29.51 5.66 49.13
CA MET A 1 -29.81 4.78 47.99
C MET A 1 -29.35 5.33 46.64
N SER A 2 -28.44 6.28 46.55
CA SER A 2 -28.12 6.94 45.24
C SER A 2 -26.70 6.62 44.68
N LYS A 3 -25.76 6.14 45.51
CA LYS A 3 -24.37 5.89 45.06
C LYS A 3 -24.17 4.57 44.28
N SER A 4 -24.91 3.53 44.59
CA SER A 4 -24.82 2.21 43.91
C SER A 4 -25.37 2.23 42.48
N LEU A 5 -26.34 3.06 42.20
CA LEU A 5 -26.96 3.19 40.86
C LEU A 5 -25.98 3.90 39.87
N ASN A 6 -25.23 4.89 40.33
CA ASN A 6 -24.27 5.59 39.50
C ASN A 6 -23.08 4.72 39.07
N TYR A 7 -22.59 3.82 39.93
CA TYR A 7 -21.55 2.86 39.56
C TYR A 7 -22.02 1.82 38.53
N PHE A 8 -23.26 1.41 38.64
CA PHE A 8 -23.86 0.43 37.69
C PHE A 8 -23.99 1.02 36.29
N ILE A 9 -24.42 2.27 36.17
CA ILE A 9 -24.54 2.99 34.89
C ILE A 9 -23.16 3.24 34.28
N PHE A 10 -22.16 3.57 35.10
CA PHE A 10 -20.78 3.81 34.62
C PHE A 10 -20.10 2.52 34.13
N THR A 11 -20.37 1.38 34.77
CA THR A 11 -19.84 0.07 34.37
C THR A 11 -20.47 -0.40 33.06
N ILE A 12 -21.76 -0.17 32.84
CA ILE A 12 -22.44 -0.50 31.58
C ILE A 12 -21.94 0.38 30.43
N PHE A 13 -21.66 1.65 30.67
CA PHE A 13 -21.12 2.56 29.65
C PHE A 13 -19.71 2.18 29.23
N PHE A 14 -18.89 1.66 30.16
CA PHE A 14 -17.52 1.21 29.86
C PHE A 14 -17.48 -0.12 29.07
N LEU A 15 -18.47 -1.00 29.25
CA LEU A 15 -18.60 -2.27 28.53
C LEU A 15 -19.08 -2.11 27.07
N LEU A 16 -19.66 -0.96 26.70
CA LEU A 16 -20.11 -0.69 25.33
C LEU A 16 -18.99 -0.09 24.42
N LEU A 17 -17.80 0.20 24.98
CA LEU A 17 -16.66 0.75 24.24
C LEU A 17 -15.71 -0.30 23.66
N SER A 18 -15.98 -1.57 23.81
CA SER A 18 -15.09 -2.63 23.36
C SER A 18 -15.72 -3.39 22.21
N SER A 19 -15.53 -3.00 21.00
CA SER A 19 -15.38 -3.84 19.80
C SER A 19 -15.41 -2.99 18.52
N PHE A 20 -14.51 -2.04 18.38
CA PHE A 20 -14.05 -1.71 17.03
C PHE A 20 -12.96 -2.73 16.66
N SER A 21 -13.38 -3.92 16.27
CA SER A 21 -12.54 -4.78 15.48
C SER A 21 -12.28 -4.03 14.17
N ALA A 22 -11.06 -3.54 13.98
CA ALA A 22 -10.60 -3.14 12.66
C ALA A 22 -10.70 -4.39 11.78
N SER A 23 -11.80 -4.51 11.04
CA SER A 23 -11.96 -5.55 10.03
C SER A 23 -10.86 -5.31 9.02
N ALA A 24 -9.90 -6.22 8.92
CA ALA A 24 -8.97 -6.22 7.80
C ALA A 24 -9.83 -6.20 6.52
N ASN A 25 -9.56 -5.24 5.63
CA ASN A 25 -10.30 -5.14 4.37
C ASN A 25 -10.19 -6.47 3.64
N SER A 26 -11.33 -7.05 3.26
CA SER A 26 -11.33 -8.26 2.44
C SER A 26 -10.69 -8.00 1.09
N TRP A 27 -10.19 -9.04 0.42
CA TRP A 27 -9.67 -8.92 -0.94
C TRP A 27 -10.68 -8.25 -1.90
N GLU A 28 -11.96 -8.54 -1.73
CA GLU A 28 -13.02 -7.93 -2.53
C GLU A 28 -13.17 -6.43 -2.24
N ASP A 29 -13.04 -6.00 -0.99
CA ASP A 29 -13.06 -4.57 -0.63
C ASP A 29 -11.86 -3.84 -1.20
N ILE A 30 -10.67 -4.47 -1.18
CA ILE A 30 -9.45 -3.94 -1.81
C ILE A 30 -9.67 -3.75 -3.31
N ARG A 31 -10.18 -4.75 -4.02
CA ARG A 31 -10.47 -4.68 -5.46
C ARG A 31 -11.49 -3.59 -5.80
N LYS A 32 -12.55 -3.47 -5.00
CA LYS A 32 -13.58 -2.44 -5.18
C LYS A 32 -13.01 -1.03 -5.01
N THR A 33 -12.18 -0.84 -3.99
CA THR A 33 -11.55 0.46 -3.69
C THR A 33 -10.49 0.82 -4.71
N ALA A 34 -9.77 -0.15 -5.27
CA ALA A 34 -8.73 0.06 -6.27
C ALA A 34 -9.26 0.53 -7.63
N LYS A 35 -10.52 0.21 -7.95
CA LYS A 35 -11.12 0.54 -9.24
C LYS A 35 -11.11 2.04 -9.51
N GLY A 36 -10.57 2.42 -10.66
CA GLY A 36 -10.42 3.82 -11.09
C GLY A 36 -9.12 4.49 -10.63
N GLN A 37 -8.35 3.85 -9.74
CA GLN A 37 -7.08 4.40 -9.28
C GLN A 37 -5.99 4.34 -10.35
N THR A 38 -4.96 5.16 -10.16
CA THR A 38 -3.71 5.13 -10.94
C THR A 38 -2.57 4.69 -10.03
N VAL A 39 -1.77 3.72 -10.50
CA VAL A 39 -0.57 3.21 -9.82
C VAL A 39 0.66 3.63 -10.63
N TYR A 40 1.60 4.32 -10.00
CA TYR A 40 2.87 4.73 -10.59
C TYR A 40 3.94 3.67 -10.31
N TRP A 41 4.22 2.84 -11.32
CA TRP A 41 5.24 1.79 -11.24
C TRP A 41 6.59 2.33 -11.70
N ASN A 42 7.49 2.53 -10.75
CA ASN A 42 8.84 2.99 -10.97
C ASN A 42 9.73 1.78 -11.30
N ALA A 43 10.17 1.66 -12.54
CA ALA A 43 10.97 0.54 -13.02
C ALA A 43 12.02 1.02 -14.03
N TRP A 44 13.12 0.26 -14.13
CA TRP A 44 14.16 0.55 -15.13
C TRP A 44 13.61 0.52 -16.55
N GLY A 45 13.90 1.57 -17.31
CA GLY A 45 13.34 1.80 -18.65
C GLY A 45 14.29 1.47 -19.81
N GLY A 46 15.47 0.88 -19.53
CA GLY A 46 16.52 0.67 -20.52
C GLY A 46 16.37 -0.56 -21.43
N SER A 47 15.32 -1.38 -21.29
CA SER A 47 15.01 -2.52 -22.17
C SER A 47 13.63 -2.37 -22.79
N GLU A 48 13.55 -2.53 -24.11
CA GLU A 48 12.28 -2.48 -24.82
C GLU A 48 11.39 -3.68 -24.46
N GLU A 49 11.95 -4.85 -24.22
CA GLU A 49 11.24 -6.05 -23.82
C GLU A 49 10.58 -5.87 -22.45
N ILE A 50 11.32 -5.30 -21.47
CA ILE A 50 10.77 -4.99 -20.15
C ILE A 50 9.69 -3.92 -20.25
N ASN A 51 9.89 -2.89 -21.05
CA ASN A 51 8.91 -1.84 -21.27
C ASN A 51 7.63 -2.40 -21.90
N ALA A 52 7.75 -3.30 -22.87
CA ALA A 52 6.62 -3.98 -23.49
C ALA A 52 5.86 -4.88 -22.49
N TYR A 53 6.59 -5.63 -21.66
CA TYR A 53 6.00 -6.44 -20.58
C TYR A 53 5.19 -5.57 -19.60
N ILE A 54 5.77 -4.46 -19.12
CA ILE A 54 5.09 -3.54 -18.19
C ILE A 54 3.83 -2.94 -18.86
N SER A 55 3.90 -2.61 -20.15
CA SER A 55 2.75 -2.11 -20.92
C SER A 55 1.65 -3.17 -21.01
N TRP A 56 2.00 -4.43 -21.29
CA TRP A 56 1.07 -5.55 -21.30
C TRP A 56 0.42 -5.77 -19.94
N VAL A 57 1.20 -5.78 -18.85
CA VAL A 57 0.67 -5.85 -17.48
C VAL A 57 -0.33 -4.72 -17.23
N GLY A 58 0.02 -3.49 -17.65
CA GLY A 58 -0.87 -2.33 -17.49
C GLY A 58 -2.22 -2.50 -18.22
N SER A 59 -2.20 -3.09 -19.41
CA SER A 59 -3.43 -3.39 -20.18
C SER A 59 -4.28 -4.43 -19.45
N ARG A 60 -3.66 -5.52 -18.96
CA ARG A 60 -4.36 -6.58 -18.21
C ARG A 60 -4.97 -6.05 -16.90
N VAL A 61 -4.19 -5.30 -16.11
CA VAL A 61 -4.65 -4.71 -14.84
C VAL A 61 -5.81 -3.73 -15.08
N LYS A 62 -5.77 -2.98 -16.19
CA LYS A 62 -6.86 -2.09 -16.57
C LYS A 62 -8.13 -2.85 -16.94
N GLU A 63 -8.00 -3.89 -17.74
CA GLU A 63 -9.12 -4.73 -18.18
C GLU A 63 -9.76 -5.48 -17.00
N ASP A 64 -8.94 -6.15 -16.18
CA ASP A 64 -9.41 -7.07 -15.15
C ASP A 64 -9.85 -6.36 -13.86
N HIS A 65 -9.26 -5.19 -13.55
CA HIS A 65 -9.44 -4.51 -12.26
C HIS A 65 -9.82 -3.03 -12.36
N GLY A 66 -9.82 -2.45 -13.56
CA GLY A 66 -10.13 -1.04 -13.75
C GLY A 66 -9.06 -0.07 -13.21
N VAL A 67 -7.86 -0.56 -12.88
CA VAL A 67 -6.73 0.22 -12.37
C VAL A 67 -5.84 0.66 -13.53
N THR A 68 -5.39 1.90 -13.53
CA THR A 68 -4.46 2.42 -14.54
C THR A 68 -3.03 2.31 -14.02
N LEU A 69 -2.19 1.50 -14.69
CA LEU A 69 -0.77 1.41 -14.39
C LEU A 69 0.02 2.41 -15.25
N LYS A 70 0.83 3.25 -14.63
CA LYS A 70 1.76 4.17 -15.30
C LYS A 70 3.20 3.76 -15.02
N HIS A 71 3.91 3.33 -16.07
CA HIS A 71 5.33 3.06 -16.00
C HIS A 71 6.12 4.38 -15.89
N VAL A 72 6.77 4.60 -14.76
CA VAL A 72 7.75 5.68 -14.56
C VAL A 72 9.13 5.11 -14.84
N LYS A 73 9.65 5.40 -16.04
CA LYS A 73 10.95 4.88 -16.49
C LYS A 73 12.09 5.49 -15.69
N LEU A 74 12.89 4.66 -15.07
CA LEU A 74 14.08 5.04 -14.31
C LEU A 74 15.35 4.66 -15.05
N ALA A 75 16.39 5.48 -14.91
CA ALA A 75 17.76 5.11 -15.26
C ALA A 75 18.39 4.24 -14.15
N SER A 76 18.04 4.51 -12.89
CA SER A 76 18.49 3.75 -11.71
C SER A 76 17.36 3.63 -10.69
N THR A 77 17.27 2.46 -10.05
CA THR A 77 16.34 2.24 -8.94
C THR A 77 16.62 3.17 -7.75
N ALA A 78 17.88 3.58 -7.55
CA ALA A 78 18.25 4.52 -6.51
C ALA A 78 17.54 5.89 -6.64
N ASP A 79 17.10 6.27 -7.84
CA ASP A 79 16.38 7.52 -8.07
C ASP A 79 15.01 7.49 -7.39
N ALA A 80 14.30 6.35 -7.48
CA ALA A 80 13.02 6.16 -6.79
C ALA A 80 13.20 6.13 -5.26
N VAL A 81 14.24 5.45 -4.77
CA VAL A 81 14.56 5.40 -3.33
C VAL A 81 14.83 6.81 -2.78
N SER A 82 15.63 7.60 -3.50
CA SER A 82 15.95 8.98 -3.11
C SER A 82 14.72 9.87 -3.09
N ARG A 83 13.79 9.66 -4.02
CA ARG A 83 12.52 10.38 -4.08
C ARG A 83 11.64 10.07 -2.87
N VAL A 84 11.47 8.80 -2.53
CA VAL A 84 10.68 8.39 -1.35
C VAL A 84 11.31 8.93 -0.06
N LEU A 85 12.64 8.89 0.07
CA LEU A 85 13.36 9.49 1.19
C LEU A 85 13.09 10.99 1.33
N ALA A 86 13.15 11.72 0.22
CA ALA A 86 12.88 13.16 0.21
C ALA A 86 11.41 13.47 0.58
N GLU A 87 10.47 12.71 0.07
CA GLU A 87 9.06 12.85 0.40
C GLU A 87 8.79 12.59 1.90
N LYS A 88 9.40 11.55 2.45
CA LYS A 88 9.32 11.26 3.90
C LYS A 88 9.94 12.38 4.74
N ALA A 89 11.12 12.87 4.36
CA ALA A 89 11.79 13.97 5.05
C ALA A 89 10.96 15.28 5.01
N ALA A 90 10.18 15.48 3.96
CA ALA A 90 9.23 16.59 3.83
C ALA A 90 7.90 16.36 4.60
N GLY A 91 7.78 15.30 5.38
CA GLY A 91 6.58 14.95 6.15
C GLY A 91 5.41 14.42 5.30
N ARG A 92 5.66 14.05 4.04
CA ARG A 92 4.61 13.51 3.17
C ARG A 92 4.36 12.05 3.51
N SER A 93 3.22 11.74 4.11
CA SER A 93 2.76 10.40 4.49
C SER A 93 1.69 9.82 3.56
N SER A 94 1.19 10.63 2.60
CA SER A 94 0.18 10.24 1.62
C SER A 94 0.36 11.01 0.31
N ASN A 95 -0.26 10.51 -0.77
CA ASN A 95 -0.17 11.11 -2.11
C ASN A 95 1.29 11.29 -2.58
N GLY A 96 2.13 10.32 -2.31
CA GLY A 96 3.49 10.24 -2.82
C GLY A 96 3.50 10.01 -4.33
N SER A 97 4.69 10.11 -4.93
CA SER A 97 4.88 9.93 -6.37
C SER A 97 5.32 8.52 -6.77
N VAL A 98 5.45 7.62 -5.80
CA VAL A 98 5.93 6.24 -5.99
C VAL A 98 4.99 5.28 -5.28
N ASP A 99 4.28 4.45 -6.05
CA ASP A 99 3.39 3.42 -5.49
C ASP A 99 4.03 2.04 -5.54
N LEU A 100 4.76 1.74 -6.61
CA LEU A 100 5.39 0.45 -6.84
C LEU A 100 6.80 0.64 -7.41
N ILE A 101 7.75 -0.16 -6.95
CA ILE A 101 9.14 -0.14 -7.42
C ILE A 101 9.56 -1.54 -7.86
N TRP A 102 10.13 -1.67 -9.08
CA TRP A 102 10.91 -2.85 -9.43
C TRP A 102 12.31 -2.69 -8.83
N ILE A 103 12.58 -3.39 -7.74
CA ILE A 103 13.69 -3.08 -6.84
C ILE A 103 14.67 -4.25 -6.74
N ASN A 104 15.98 -3.93 -6.68
CA ASN A 104 17.05 -4.88 -6.40
C ASN A 104 17.35 -4.97 -4.89
N GLY A 105 18.07 -6.03 -4.48
CA GLY A 105 18.27 -6.37 -3.07
C GLY A 105 18.87 -5.26 -2.22
N GLU A 106 19.89 -4.56 -2.70
CA GLU A 106 20.55 -3.46 -1.97
C GLU A 106 19.60 -2.30 -1.70
N ASN A 107 18.87 -1.84 -2.73
CA ASN A 107 17.88 -0.78 -2.59
C ASN A 107 16.70 -1.20 -1.71
N PHE A 108 16.26 -2.47 -1.81
CA PHE A 108 15.23 -3.02 -0.94
C PHE A 108 15.67 -2.99 0.54
N ALA A 109 16.88 -3.46 0.84
CA ALA A 109 17.43 -3.43 2.20
C ALA A 109 17.45 -2.00 2.75
N LYS A 110 17.94 -1.04 1.96
CA LYS A 110 17.95 0.37 2.34
C LYS A 110 16.56 0.93 2.62
N MET A 111 15.57 0.62 1.80
CA MET A 111 14.19 1.05 2.03
C MET A 111 13.60 0.42 3.30
N LYS A 112 13.86 -0.87 3.54
CA LYS A 112 13.40 -1.57 4.73
C LYS A 112 14.01 -0.98 6.01
N GLU A 113 15.33 -0.77 6.04
CA GLU A 113 16.05 -0.18 7.18
C GLU A 113 15.55 1.22 7.54
N ASN A 114 15.14 2.00 6.53
CA ASN A 114 14.62 3.36 6.72
C ASN A 114 13.08 3.41 6.91
N GLY A 115 12.40 2.28 6.99
CA GLY A 115 10.94 2.21 7.16
C GLY A 115 10.17 2.91 6.04
N LEU A 116 10.58 2.68 4.78
CA LEU A 116 10.01 3.30 3.59
C LEU A 116 9.05 2.38 2.83
N LEU A 117 8.95 1.11 3.24
CA LEU A 117 8.09 0.13 2.60
C LEU A 117 6.74 0.05 3.32
N PHE A 118 5.67 -0.06 2.54
CA PHE A 118 4.34 -0.39 3.05
C PHE A 118 4.25 -1.90 3.29
N GLY A 119 3.66 -2.30 4.41
CA GLY A 119 3.42 -3.72 4.72
C GLY A 119 3.80 -4.08 6.15
N PRO A 120 3.78 -5.38 6.47
CA PRO A 120 3.47 -6.51 5.58
C PRO A 120 2.00 -6.54 5.14
N PHE A 121 1.73 -6.99 3.91
CA PHE A 121 0.36 -7.08 3.36
C PHE A 121 0.09 -8.42 2.66
N THR A 122 1.12 -9.22 2.46
CA THR A 122 1.05 -10.46 1.67
C THR A 122 0.08 -11.49 2.25
N GLU A 123 -0.07 -11.53 3.57
CA GLU A 123 -1.01 -12.41 4.28
C GLU A 123 -2.48 -12.16 3.89
N ASN A 124 -2.79 -10.98 3.36
CA ASN A 124 -4.14 -10.63 2.89
C ASN A 124 -4.38 -11.00 1.41
N LEU A 125 -3.39 -11.57 0.73
CA LEU A 125 -3.52 -11.98 -0.67
C LEU A 125 -4.13 -13.38 -0.76
N PRO A 126 -5.09 -13.62 -1.68
CA PRO A 126 -5.75 -14.92 -1.83
C PRO A 126 -4.81 -16.09 -2.11
N ASN A 127 -3.63 -15.80 -2.67
CA ASN A 127 -2.65 -16.81 -3.08
C ASN A 127 -1.45 -16.90 -2.11
N PHE A 128 -1.57 -16.34 -0.90
CA PHE A 128 -0.45 -16.32 0.06
C PHE A 128 -0.07 -17.72 0.54
N GLU A 129 -1.04 -18.63 0.66
CA GLU A 129 -0.86 -20.00 1.15
C GLU A 129 -0.69 -21.03 0.02
N LEU A 130 -0.54 -20.61 -1.24
CA LEU A 130 -0.26 -21.49 -2.39
C LEU A 130 1.24 -21.61 -2.61
#